data_0df1040885c8f862f189142eb67331fc
#
_entry.id   0df1040885c8f862f189142eb67331fc
#
_cell.length_a   1.000
_cell.length_b   1.000
_cell.length_c   1.000
_cell.angle_alpha   90.00
_cell.angle_beta   90.00
_cell.angle_gamma   90.00
#
_symmetry.space_group_name_H-M   'P 1'
#
loop_
_entity.id
_entity.type
_entity.pdbx_description
1 polymer ?
#
loop_
_entity_poly.entity_id
_entity_poly.type
_entity_poly.pdbx_seq_one_letter_code
_entity_poly.pdbx_strand_id
1 'polypeptide(L)'
;MDTIVTPGLVLKETRYKESDRIITLLTPGLGVISASAQSSLRLKSKLFSACGLFCYSEFVLVPGRNMYTVREADVKNVFHGISSSIEGMSLAMYMAEMASALSPTGDEAAKELRLLLNCFYMISEKKADLRVIKAVFELRTMSECGFLPQLVYCRDCGTYDGPAFYLDPAEGCLLCESCAQKAGKKCNLDAGALFALRHICLVEDKKIFGFRISVGSLAKLSTAAEQYALTHLDKPLKSYDFLRSILP
;
A
#
# COMPACT_ATOMS: atom_id res chain seq x y z
N MET A 1 -24.56 -0.46 25.00
CA MET A 1 -23.61 -1.11 24.06
C MET A 1 -22.46 -0.15 23.89
N ASP A 2 -21.26 -0.59 24.22
CA ASP A 2 -20.07 0.24 24.09
C ASP A 2 -19.82 0.54 22.63
N THR A 3 -19.68 1.81 22.31
CA THR A 3 -19.35 2.28 20.95
C THR A 3 -17.87 2.58 20.87
N ILE A 4 -17.28 2.31 19.72
CA ILE A 4 -15.88 2.62 19.42
C ILE A 4 -15.86 3.77 18.42
N VAL A 5 -15.16 4.85 18.77
CA VAL A 5 -14.89 5.96 17.87
C VAL A 5 -13.49 5.80 17.31
N THR A 6 -13.37 5.70 15.98
CA THR A 6 -12.08 5.49 15.31
C THR A 6 -12.06 6.13 13.92
N PRO A 7 -10.96 6.75 13.54
CA PRO A 7 -10.75 7.07 12.12
C PRO A 7 -10.56 5.78 11.31
N GLY A 8 -10.94 5.81 10.05
CA GLY A 8 -10.77 4.66 9.16
C GLY A 8 -10.81 5.05 7.70
N LEU A 9 -10.09 4.30 6.87
CA LEU A 9 -10.12 4.42 5.41
C LEU A 9 -10.92 3.26 4.83
N VAL A 10 -11.89 3.57 3.96
CA VAL A 10 -12.68 2.54 3.26
C VAL A 10 -11.81 1.93 2.16
N LEU A 11 -11.37 0.69 2.37
CA LEU A 11 -10.57 -0.08 1.40
C LEU A 11 -11.44 -0.76 0.34
N LYS A 12 -12.66 -1.15 0.72
CA LYS A 12 -13.60 -1.86 -0.15
C LYS A 12 -15.02 -1.56 0.28
N GLU A 13 -15.91 -1.42 -0.69
CA GLU A 13 -17.35 -1.40 -0.49
C GLU A 13 -18.04 -2.48 -1.30
N THR A 14 -19.06 -3.09 -0.72
CA THR A 14 -19.88 -4.10 -1.38
C THR A 14 -21.35 -3.77 -1.10
N ARG A 15 -22.16 -3.67 -2.14
CA ARG A 15 -23.60 -3.49 -1.98
C ARG A 15 -24.21 -4.70 -1.27
N TYR A 16 -25.03 -4.43 -0.28
CA TYR A 16 -25.75 -5.43 0.48
C TYR A 16 -27.21 -4.99 0.62
N LYS A 17 -28.15 -5.85 0.22
CA LYS A 17 -29.57 -5.47 0.07
C LYS A 17 -29.76 -4.25 -0.86
N GLU A 18 -30.91 -3.58 -0.77
CA GLU A 18 -31.25 -2.46 -1.65
C GLU A 18 -30.57 -1.15 -1.29
N SER A 19 -30.31 -0.91 -0.01
CA SER A 19 -29.84 0.39 0.49
C SER A 19 -28.60 0.34 1.36
N ASP A 20 -28.04 -0.84 1.63
CA ASP A 20 -26.96 -1.06 2.57
C ASP A 20 -25.64 -1.35 1.87
N ARG A 21 -24.53 -1.10 2.57
CA ARG A 21 -23.19 -1.54 2.18
C ARG A 21 -22.58 -2.38 3.29
N ILE A 22 -21.71 -3.32 2.90
CA ILE A 22 -20.67 -3.88 3.75
C ILE A 22 -19.38 -3.20 3.31
N ILE A 23 -18.67 -2.60 4.24
CA ILE A 23 -17.39 -1.92 3.99
C ILE A 23 -16.26 -2.62 4.73
N THR A 24 -15.09 -2.63 4.10
CA THR A 24 -13.82 -3.02 4.74
C THR A 24 -13.08 -1.74 5.09
N LEU A 25 -12.75 -1.57 6.35
CA LEU A 25 -12.05 -0.41 6.90
C LEU A 25 -10.65 -0.78 7.33
N LEU A 26 -9.68 0.06 7.03
CA LEU A 26 -8.39 0.07 7.69
C LEU A 26 -8.43 1.15 8.77
N THR A 27 -8.24 0.74 10.02
CA THR A 27 -8.28 1.61 11.19
C THR A 27 -6.95 1.54 11.96
N PRO A 28 -6.55 2.58 12.69
CA PRO A 28 -5.24 2.59 13.36
C PRO A 28 -5.14 1.62 14.54
N GLY A 29 -6.23 1.36 15.25
CA GLY A 29 -6.21 0.56 16.49
C GLY A 29 -6.95 -0.77 16.41
N LEU A 30 -7.69 -1.05 15.31
CA LEU A 30 -8.40 -2.31 15.11
C LEU A 30 -7.93 -3.04 13.86
N GLY A 31 -6.92 -2.48 13.15
CA GLY A 31 -6.46 -3.04 11.88
C GLY A 31 -7.55 -3.04 10.81
N VAL A 32 -7.58 -4.11 10.02
CA VAL A 32 -8.59 -4.31 8.97
C VAL A 32 -9.83 -4.95 9.57
N ILE A 33 -10.96 -4.25 9.46
CA ILE A 33 -12.26 -4.71 9.99
C ILE A 33 -13.35 -4.63 8.93
N SER A 34 -14.40 -5.44 9.11
CA SER A 34 -15.63 -5.36 8.32
C SER A 34 -16.74 -4.66 9.10
N ALA A 35 -17.48 -3.78 8.43
CA ALA A 35 -18.60 -3.09 9.04
C ALA A 35 -19.81 -3.00 8.10
N SER A 36 -21.02 -3.18 8.66
CA SER A 36 -22.28 -2.97 7.96
C SER A 36 -22.71 -1.52 8.09
N ALA A 37 -22.95 -0.86 6.96
CA ALA A 37 -23.43 0.51 6.88
C ALA A 37 -24.87 0.54 6.34
N GLN A 38 -25.84 0.56 7.24
CA GLN A 38 -27.27 0.53 6.90
C GLN A 38 -27.70 1.84 6.23
N SER A 39 -28.56 1.73 5.24
CA SER A 39 -29.09 2.87 4.45
C SER A 39 -28.01 3.77 3.83
N SER A 40 -26.76 3.30 3.73
CA SER A 40 -25.63 4.10 3.22
C SER A 40 -25.67 4.33 1.70
N LEU A 41 -26.56 3.65 0.96
CA LEU A 41 -26.77 3.90 -0.47
C LEU A 41 -27.87 4.95 -0.74
N ARG A 42 -28.60 5.41 0.29
CA ARG A 42 -29.60 6.46 0.13
C ARG A 42 -28.93 7.82 0.02
N LEU A 43 -29.24 8.59 -1.02
CA LEU A 43 -28.64 9.92 -1.28
C LEU A 43 -28.75 10.92 -0.11
N LYS A 44 -29.81 10.82 0.69
CA LYS A 44 -30.03 11.66 1.87
C LYS A 44 -29.33 11.12 3.14
N SER A 45 -28.67 9.97 3.06
CA SER A 45 -27.96 9.39 4.21
C SER A 45 -26.65 10.12 4.45
N LYS A 46 -26.37 10.48 5.70
CA LYS A 46 -25.06 11.00 6.11
C LYS A 46 -23.93 10.00 5.86
N LEU A 47 -24.26 8.70 5.82
CA LEU A 47 -23.29 7.63 5.55
C LEU A 47 -22.98 7.48 4.04
N PHE A 48 -23.69 8.16 3.14
CA PHE A 48 -23.53 7.97 1.70
C PHE A 48 -22.09 8.26 1.24
N SER A 49 -21.56 9.42 1.59
CA SER A 49 -20.20 9.82 1.24
C SER A 49 -19.17 9.17 2.18
N ALA A 50 -19.45 9.16 3.48
CA ALA A 50 -18.49 8.69 4.49
C ALA A 50 -18.12 7.20 4.36
N CYS A 51 -19.03 6.36 3.84
CA CYS A 51 -18.83 4.95 3.58
C CYS A 51 -18.47 4.65 2.11
N GLY A 52 -18.17 5.66 1.30
CA GLY A 52 -17.71 5.48 -0.07
C GLY A 52 -16.28 4.99 -0.17
N LEU A 53 -15.97 4.31 -1.29
CA LEU A 53 -14.63 3.79 -1.57
C LEU A 53 -13.57 4.90 -1.46
N PHE A 54 -12.47 4.59 -0.76
CA PHE A 54 -11.33 5.50 -0.51
C PHE A 54 -11.68 6.74 0.31
N CYS A 55 -12.85 6.80 0.93
CA CYS A 55 -13.18 7.86 1.87
C CYS A 55 -12.48 7.60 3.21
N TYR A 56 -11.79 8.61 3.73
CA TYR A 56 -11.24 8.63 5.08
C TYR A 56 -12.19 9.38 6.00
N SER A 57 -12.75 8.69 6.98
CA SER A 57 -13.79 9.21 7.86
C SER A 57 -13.52 8.84 9.31
N GLU A 58 -14.14 9.57 10.24
CA GLU A 58 -14.27 9.17 11.64
C GLU A 58 -15.57 8.38 11.79
N PHE A 59 -15.46 7.17 12.28
CA PHE A 59 -16.57 6.24 12.42
C PHE A 59 -16.95 6.04 13.88
N VAL A 60 -18.25 6.00 14.17
CA VAL A 60 -18.81 5.48 15.42
C VAL A 60 -19.31 4.07 15.13
N LEU A 61 -18.61 3.09 15.66
CA LEU A 61 -18.83 1.66 15.42
C LEU A 61 -19.47 0.99 16.64
N VAL A 62 -20.43 0.12 16.39
CA VAL A 62 -21.01 -0.78 17.40
C VAL A 62 -20.49 -2.19 17.13
N PRO A 63 -19.82 -2.84 18.10
CA PRO A 63 -19.40 -4.23 17.95
C PRO A 63 -20.59 -5.16 17.72
N GLY A 64 -20.48 -6.05 16.74
CA GLY A 64 -21.42 -7.12 16.47
C GLY A 64 -20.75 -8.49 16.58
N ARG A 65 -21.51 -9.56 16.36
CA ARG A 65 -20.99 -10.94 16.48
C ARG A 65 -19.90 -11.28 15.46
N ASN A 66 -20.10 -10.86 14.20
CA ASN A 66 -19.20 -11.19 13.09
C ASN A 66 -18.60 -9.96 12.41
N MET A 67 -19.20 -8.80 12.56
CA MET A 67 -18.75 -7.53 12.01
C MET A 67 -19.29 -6.37 12.83
N TYR A 68 -18.68 -5.22 12.66
CA TYR A 68 -19.17 -3.97 13.27
C TYR A 68 -20.40 -3.44 12.54
N THR A 69 -21.13 -2.54 13.18
CA THR A 69 -22.19 -1.74 12.56
C THR A 69 -21.80 -0.28 12.63
N VAL A 70 -21.81 0.41 11.50
CA VAL A 70 -21.59 1.86 11.44
C VAL A 70 -22.86 2.55 11.96
N ARG A 71 -22.74 3.24 13.07
CA ARG A 71 -23.82 4.06 13.64
C ARG A 71 -23.80 5.47 13.06
N GLU A 72 -22.61 6.08 13.06
CA GLU A 72 -22.36 7.43 12.54
C GLU A 72 -21.01 7.44 11.82
N ALA A 73 -20.86 8.35 10.87
CA ALA A 73 -19.56 8.60 10.24
C ALA A 73 -19.50 10.05 9.74
N ASP A 74 -18.34 10.69 9.99
CA ASP A 74 -18.03 12.03 9.53
C ASP A 74 -16.80 12.02 8.62
N VAL A 75 -16.96 12.59 7.43
CA VAL A 75 -15.90 12.64 6.42
C VAL A 75 -14.75 13.53 6.89
N LYS A 76 -13.55 12.98 6.89
CA LYS A 76 -12.30 13.75 7.14
C LYS A 76 -11.63 14.15 5.83
N ASN A 77 -11.58 13.23 4.85
CA ASN A 77 -11.00 13.49 3.54
C ASN A 77 -11.57 12.56 2.47
N VAL A 78 -11.70 13.09 1.24
CA VAL A 78 -12.05 12.33 0.05
C VAL A 78 -11.00 12.63 -1.03
N PHE A 79 -10.33 11.60 -1.51
CA PHE A 79 -9.25 11.73 -2.50
C PHE A 79 -9.81 11.78 -3.92
N HIS A 80 -10.52 12.87 -4.27
CA HIS A 80 -11.23 13.03 -5.54
C HIS A 80 -10.35 12.84 -6.77
N GLY A 81 -9.07 13.24 -6.71
CA GLY A 81 -8.14 13.11 -7.81
C GLY A 81 -7.79 11.67 -8.19
N ILE A 82 -8.01 10.68 -7.31
CA ILE A 82 -7.78 9.26 -7.62
C ILE A 82 -8.66 8.83 -8.81
N SER A 83 -9.93 9.23 -8.83
CA SER A 83 -10.87 8.87 -9.89
C SER A 83 -10.68 9.67 -11.18
N SER A 84 -9.74 10.60 -11.24
CA SER A 84 -9.47 11.42 -12.42
C SER A 84 -8.73 10.69 -13.54
N SER A 85 -8.17 9.50 -13.26
CA SER A 85 -7.51 8.64 -14.26
C SER A 85 -7.72 7.16 -13.92
N ILE A 86 -7.71 6.32 -14.95
CA ILE A 86 -7.82 4.86 -14.82
C ILE A 86 -6.60 4.31 -14.10
N GLU A 87 -5.42 4.84 -14.40
CA GLU A 87 -4.16 4.46 -13.78
C GLU A 87 -4.16 4.76 -12.27
N GLY A 88 -4.58 5.96 -11.88
CA GLY A 88 -4.69 6.36 -10.47
C GLY A 88 -5.68 5.50 -9.69
N MET A 89 -6.86 5.25 -10.26
CA MET A 89 -7.87 4.39 -9.66
C MET A 89 -7.37 2.94 -9.53
N SER A 90 -6.74 2.41 -10.57
CA SER A 90 -6.20 1.06 -10.59
C SER A 90 -5.10 0.86 -9.54
N LEU A 91 -4.19 1.83 -9.42
CA LEU A 91 -3.14 1.82 -8.42
C LEU A 91 -3.70 1.91 -6.99
N ALA A 92 -4.70 2.76 -6.75
CA ALA A 92 -5.35 2.86 -5.45
C ALA A 92 -6.08 1.56 -5.06
N MET A 93 -6.75 0.89 -6.02
CA MET A 93 -7.37 -0.42 -5.79
C MET A 93 -6.34 -1.50 -5.43
N TYR A 94 -5.21 -1.53 -6.14
CA TYR A 94 -4.10 -2.44 -5.85
C TYR A 94 -3.55 -2.23 -4.45
N MET A 95 -3.27 -0.97 -4.08
CA MET A 95 -2.77 -0.63 -2.75
C MET A 95 -3.77 -0.99 -1.64
N ALA A 96 -5.06 -0.73 -1.85
CA ALA A 96 -6.10 -1.07 -0.88
C ALA A 96 -6.25 -2.59 -0.70
N GLU A 97 -6.14 -3.37 -1.78
CA GLU A 97 -6.18 -4.83 -1.72
C GLU A 97 -4.94 -5.37 -1.00
N MET A 98 -3.74 -4.87 -1.31
CA MET A 98 -2.50 -5.25 -0.63
C MET A 98 -2.53 -4.89 0.85
N ALA A 99 -2.96 -3.67 1.21
CA ALA A 99 -3.12 -3.27 2.60
C ALA A 99 -4.12 -4.18 3.33
N SER A 100 -5.24 -4.53 2.69
CA SER A 100 -6.22 -5.47 3.27
C SER A 100 -5.68 -6.88 3.47
N ALA A 101 -4.72 -7.32 2.64
CA ALA A 101 -4.13 -8.65 2.73
C ALA A 101 -3.02 -8.75 3.80
N LEU A 102 -2.27 -7.66 4.01
CA LEU A 102 -1.07 -7.65 4.86
C LEU A 102 -1.27 -7.01 6.23
N SER A 103 -2.23 -6.07 6.36
CA SER A 103 -2.46 -5.41 7.64
C SER A 103 -3.11 -6.36 8.66
N PRO A 104 -2.72 -6.27 9.92
CA PRO A 104 -3.26 -7.12 10.97
C PRO A 104 -4.76 -6.89 11.15
N THR A 105 -5.45 -7.90 11.65
CA THR A 105 -6.85 -7.83 12.06
C THR A 105 -6.92 -7.80 13.59
N GLY A 106 -7.57 -6.77 14.14
CA GLY A 106 -7.74 -6.65 15.60
C GLY A 106 -6.50 -6.13 16.33
N ASP A 107 -5.54 -5.54 15.64
CA ASP A 107 -4.29 -5.02 16.17
C ASP A 107 -3.93 -3.67 15.54
N GLU A 108 -2.86 -3.01 16.03
CA GLU A 108 -2.41 -1.72 15.53
C GLU A 108 -1.96 -1.77 14.07
N ALA A 109 -2.54 -0.88 13.26
CA ALA A 109 -2.19 -0.66 11.86
C ALA A 109 -2.04 0.85 11.53
N ALA A 110 -1.56 1.62 12.50
CA ALA A 110 -1.44 3.07 12.35
C ALA A 110 -0.40 3.49 11.30
N LYS A 111 0.66 2.70 11.13
CA LYS A 111 1.72 2.95 10.13
C LYS A 111 1.19 2.67 8.72
N GLU A 112 0.55 1.53 8.53
CA GLU A 112 -0.06 1.09 7.27
C GLU A 112 -1.13 2.08 6.81
N LEU A 113 -2.00 2.52 7.72
CA LEU A 113 -3.00 3.54 7.43
C LEU A 113 -2.34 4.85 6.99
N ARG A 114 -1.32 5.31 7.71
CA ARG A 114 -0.60 6.54 7.38
C ARG A 114 0.08 6.46 6.01
N LEU A 115 0.75 5.34 5.73
CA LEU A 115 1.40 5.11 4.44
C LEU A 115 0.38 5.17 3.30
N LEU A 116 -0.74 4.45 3.44
CA LEU A 116 -1.77 4.40 2.41
C LEU A 116 -2.43 5.78 2.18
N LEU A 117 -2.73 6.52 3.25
CA LEU A 117 -3.25 7.89 3.16
C LEU A 117 -2.27 8.83 2.45
N ASN A 118 -0.97 8.72 2.73
CA ASN A 118 0.06 9.51 2.05
C ASN A 118 0.13 9.15 0.56
N CYS A 119 0.11 7.87 0.20
CA CYS A 119 0.10 7.44 -1.19
C CYS A 119 -1.15 7.92 -1.93
N PHE A 120 -2.33 7.83 -1.31
CA PHE A 120 -3.58 8.32 -1.89
C PHE A 120 -3.55 9.84 -2.11
N TYR A 121 -2.98 10.59 -1.17
CA TYR A 121 -2.74 12.02 -1.33
C TYR A 121 -1.82 12.31 -2.52
N MET A 122 -0.71 11.58 -2.65
CA MET A 122 0.24 11.76 -3.76
C MET A 122 -0.41 11.47 -5.12
N ILE A 123 -1.27 10.43 -5.22
CA ILE A 123 -2.05 10.12 -6.42
C ILE A 123 -3.05 11.23 -6.71
N SER A 124 -3.87 11.60 -5.71
CA SER A 124 -4.95 12.58 -5.85
C SER A 124 -4.45 13.94 -6.29
N GLU A 125 -3.34 14.39 -5.72
CA GLU A 125 -2.73 15.68 -6.01
C GLU A 125 -1.68 15.64 -7.15
N LYS A 126 -1.49 14.47 -7.78
CA LYS A 126 -0.53 14.26 -8.88
C LYS A 126 0.89 14.75 -8.54
N LYS A 127 1.35 14.51 -7.30
CA LYS A 127 2.62 15.03 -6.78
C LYS A 127 3.85 14.19 -7.14
N ALA A 128 3.65 12.96 -7.64
CA ALA A 128 4.73 12.09 -8.10
C ALA A 128 4.25 11.18 -9.25
N ASP A 129 5.22 10.61 -9.97
CA ASP A 129 4.95 9.54 -10.94
C ASP A 129 4.30 8.34 -10.23
N LEU A 130 3.26 7.75 -10.83
CA LEU A 130 2.52 6.63 -10.23
C LEU A 130 3.42 5.42 -9.98
N ARG A 131 4.46 5.19 -10.80
CA ARG A 131 5.43 4.12 -10.59
C ARG A 131 6.33 4.37 -9.37
N VAL A 132 6.65 5.64 -9.08
CA VAL A 132 7.34 6.01 -7.84
C VAL A 132 6.45 5.70 -6.65
N ILE A 133 5.18 6.12 -6.70
CA ILE A 133 4.23 5.89 -5.60
C ILE A 133 4.02 4.38 -5.37
N LYS A 134 3.89 3.60 -6.46
CA LYS A 134 3.79 2.14 -6.41
C LYS A 134 4.99 1.51 -5.71
N ALA A 135 6.22 1.81 -6.16
CA ALA A 135 7.44 1.25 -5.58
C ALA A 135 7.62 1.65 -4.11
N VAL A 136 7.33 2.90 -3.76
CA VAL A 136 7.34 3.37 -2.36
C VAL A 136 6.37 2.59 -1.51
N PHE A 137 5.13 2.43 -1.97
CA PHE A 137 4.11 1.69 -1.24
C PHE A 137 4.50 0.22 -1.04
N GLU A 138 4.89 -0.48 -2.11
CA GLU A 138 5.29 -1.89 -2.06
C GLU A 138 6.43 -2.13 -1.07
N LEU A 139 7.53 -1.42 -1.24
CA LEU A 139 8.73 -1.61 -0.42
C LEU A 139 8.51 -1.20 1.05
N ARG A 140 7.79 -0.11 1.27
CA ARG A 140 7.54 0.35 2.64
C ARG A 140 6.56 -0.57 3.37
N THR A 141 5.51 -1.02 2.70
CA THR A 141 4.56 -2.01 3.26
C THR A 141 5.30 -3.29 3.64
N MET A 142 6.14 -3.84 2.74
CA MET A 142 6.94 -5.02 3.06
C MET A 142 7.83 -4.79 4.28
N SER A 143 8.50 -3.64 4.35
CA SER A 143 9.38 -3.30 5.48
C SER A 143 8.63 -3.19 6.81
N GLU A 144 7.43 -2.64 6.81
CA GLU A 144 6.58 -2.46 7.99
C GLU A 144 5.91 -3.76 8.43
N CYS A 145 5.63 -4.67 7.49
CA CYS A 145 5.09 -6.01 7.77
C CYS A 145 6.16 -7.05 8.18
N GLY A 146 7.40 -6.62 8.43
CA GLY A 146 8.47 -7.52 8.89
C GLY A 146 9.31 -8.14 7.78
N PHE A 147 9.04 -7.80 6.52
CA PHE A 147 9.83 -8.23 5.35
C PHE A 147 10.82 -7.15 4.91
N LEU A 148 11.55 -6.53 5.87
CA LEU A 148 12.61 -5.59 5.52
C LEU A 148 13.81 -6.35 4.92
N PRO A 149 14.17 -6.10 3.64
CA PRO A 149 15.33 -6.77 3.05
C PRO A 149 16.62 -6.30 3.69
N GLN A 150 17.65 -7.17 3.66
CA GLN A 150 19.01 -6.83 4.07
C GLN A 150 19.64 -5.96 2.97
N LEU A 151 19.71 -4.63 3.20
CA LEU A 151 20.05 -3.62 2.20
C LEU A 151 21.42 -2.98 2.41
N VAL A 152 22.14 -3.31 3.49
CA VAL A 152 23.36 -2.59 3.85
C VAL A 152 24.52 -2.97 2.95
N TYR A 153 24.73 -4.27 2.72
CA TYR A 153 25.88 -4.77 1.96
C TYR A 153 25.55 -6.07 1.20
N CYS A 154 26.42 -6.45 0.29
CA CYS A 154 26.35 -7.75 -0.37
C CYS A 154 26.46 -8.87 0.66
N ARG A 155 25.50 -9.79 0.67
CA ARG A 155 25.46 -10.93 1.60
C ARG A 155 26.73 -11.75 1.57
N ASP A 156 27.32 -11.97 0.39
CA ASP A 156 28.43 -12.91 0.23
C ASP A 156 29.82 -12.30 0.46
N CYS A 157 30.04 -11.03 0.11
CA CYS A 157 31.35 -10.41 0.17
C CYS A 157 31.44 -9.11 0.97
N GLY A 158 30.32 -8.63 1.52
CA GLY A 158 30.28 -7.41 2.32
C GLY A 158 30.39 -6.09 1.53
N THR A 159 30.47 -6.11 0.19
CA THR A 159 30.53 -4.89 -0.62
C THR A 159 29.30 -4.02 -0.41
N TYR A 160 29.51 -2.75 -0.04
CA TYR A 160 28.45 -1.79 0.24
C TYR A 160 27.97 -1.05 -1.01
N ASP A 161 28.88 -0.56 -1.85
CA ASP A 161 28.62 0.21 -3.06
C ASP A 161 29.14 -0.48 -4.32
N GLY A 162 28.48 -0.19 -5.45
CA GLY A 162 28.88 -0.70 -6.75
C GLY A 162 27.92 -0.23 -7.85
N PRO A 163 28.27 -0.47 -9.11
CA PRO A 163 27.49 -0.02 -10.25
C PRO A 163 26.14 -0.74 -10.40
N ALA A 164 26.09 -2.00 -9.95
CA ALA A 164 24.89 -2.84 -10.07
C ALA A 164 24.80 -3.86 -8.92
N PHE A 165 23.57 -4.19 -8.54
CA PHE A 165 23.23 -5.19 -7.53
C PHE A 165 22.09 -6.07 -7.99
N TYR A 166 22.00 -7.25 -7.42
CA TYR A 166 20.83 -8.12 -7.49
C TYR A 166 20.14 -8.14 -6.13
N LEU A 167 18.88 -7.67 -6.10
CA LEU A 167 17.98 -7.92 -4.97
C LEU A 167 17.36 -9.30 -5.21
N ASP A 168 17.65 -10.24 -4.32
CA ASP A 168 16.99 -11.54 -4.34
C ASP A 168 15.58 -11.40 -3.72
N PRO A 169 14.52 -11.61 -4.50
CA PRO A 169 13.17 -11.39 -3.97
C PRO A 169 12.76 -12.47 -2.96
N ALA A 170 13.32 -13.67 -3.00
CA ALA A 170 12.98 -14.75 -2.08
C ALA A 170 13.75 -14.64 -0.78
N GLU A 171 15.06 -14.37 -0.87
CA GLU A 171 15.95 -14.31 0.29
C GLU A 171 15.96 -12.93 0.97
N GLY A 172 15.44 -11.89 0.31
CA GLY A 172 15.44 -10.53 0.84
C GLY A 172 16.86 -9.97 1.08
N CYS A 173 17.83 -10.29 0.22
CA CYS A 173 19.22 -9.86 0.38
C CYS A 173 19.81 -9.29 -0.92
N LEU A 174 20.91 -8.55 -0.78
CA LEU A 174 21.65 -7.98 -1.91
C LEU A 174 22.86 -8.85 -2.26
N LEU A 175 23.10 -9.05 -3.56
CA LEU A 175 24.36 -9.52 -4.12
C LEU A 175 24.96 -8.42 -5.01
N CYS A 176 26.26 -8.13 -4.85
CA CYS A 176 26.96 -7.26 -5.80
C CYS A 176 27.12 -7.96 -7.16
N GLU A 177 27.49 -7.22 -8.19
CA GLU A 177 27.57 -7.72 -9.56
C GLU A 177 28.43 -9.00 -9.67
N SER A 178 29.60 -9.03 -9.06
CA SER A 178 30.50 -10.19 -9.10
C SER A 178 29.93 -11.43 -8.37
N CYS A 179 29.26 -11.24 -7.23
CA CYS A 179 28.62 -12.34 -6.50
C CYS A 179 27.35 -12.82 -7.20
N ALA A 180 26.55 -11.91 -7.76
CA ALA A 180 25.38 -12.26 -8.57
C ALA A 180 25.78 -13.08 -9.79
N GLN A 181 26.85 -12.67 -10.51
CA GLN A 181 27.36 -13.41 -11.64
C GLN A 181 27.82 -14.82 -11.26
N LYS A 182 28.54 -14.97 -10.15
CA LYS A 182 28.96 -16.29 -9.61
C LYS A 182 27.75 -17.18 -9.28
N ALA A 183 26.66 -16.57 -8.80
CA ALA A 183 25.40 -17.27 -8.50
C ALA A 183 24.50 -17.48 -9.74
N GLY A 184 24.95 -17.12 -10.97
CA GLY A 184 24.17 -17.21 -12.19
C GLY A 184 22.97 -16.26 -12.24
N LYS A 185 23.01 -15.18 -11.45
CA LYS A 185 21.94 -14.17 -11.37
C LYS A 185 22.33 -12.92 -12.16
N LYS A 186 21.33 -12.23 -12.71
CA LYS A 186 21.51 -10.95 -13.41
C LYS A 186 21.08 -9.81 -12.49
N CYS A 187 21.95 -8.79 -12.35
CA CYS A 187 21.63 -7.61 -11.57
C CYS A 187 20.33 -6.95 -12.05
N ASN A 188 19.44 -6.63 -11.12
CA ASN A 188 18.15 -5.98 -11.35
C ASN A 188 18.08 -4.54 -10.80
N LEU A 189 19.14 -4.08 -10.12
CA LEU A 189 19.28 -2.72 -9.61
C LEU A 189 20.57 -2.09 -10.16
N ASP A 190 20.50 -0.83 -10.60
CA ASP A 190 21.67 0.03 -10.74
C ASP A 190 21.90 0.85 -9.47
N ALA A 191 22.94 1.66 -9.44
CA ALA A 191 23.27 2.49 -8.28
C ALA A 191 22.12 3.44 -7.88
N GLY A 192 21.40 4.02 -8.86
CA GLY A 192 20.27 4.90 -8.60
C GLY A 192 19.07 4.16 -8.01
N ALA A 193 18.75 2.99 -8.53
CA ALA A 193 17.69 2.13 -8.00
C ALA A 193 18.02 1.61 -6.60
N LEU A 194 19.28 1.21 -6.35
CA LEU A 194 19.72 0.79 -5.02
C LEU A 194 19.64 1.93 -4.00
N PHE A 195 20.08 3.13 -4.38
CA PHE A 195 19.95 4.31 -3.51
C PHE A 195 18.49 4.56 -3.13
N ALA A 196 17.59 4.57 -4.12
CA ALA A 196 16.17 4.79 -3.89
C ALA A 196 15.54 3.67 -3.02
N LEU A 197 15.90 2.41 -3.26
CA LEU A 197 15.47 1.27 -2.45
C LEU A 197 15.87 1.44 -0.98
N ARG A 198 17.13 1.77 -0.71
CA ARG A 198 17.63 2.07 0.65
C ARG A 198 16.91 3.25 1.27
N HIS A 199 16.73 4.33 0.52
CA HIS A 199 16.01 5.50 0.98
C HIS A 199 14.58 5.15 1.40
N ILE A 200 13.81 4.49 0.56
CA ILE A 200 12.40 4.12 0.82
C ILE A 200 12.29 3.25 2.08
N CYS A 201 13.16 2.26 2.23
CA CYS A 201 13.05 1.31 3.34
C CYS A 201 13.56 1.86 4.68
N LEU A 202 14.54 2.78 4.68
CA LEU A 202 15.28 3.15 5.88
C LEU A 202 15.02 4.58 6.37
N VAL A 203 14.44 5.46 5.55
CA VAL A 203 14.19 6.85 5.94
C VAL A 203 12.93 6.98 6.80
N GLU A 204 12.83 8.09 7.53
CA GLU A 204 11.62 8.47 8.27
C GLU A 204 10.42 8.69 7.31
N ASP A 205 9.20 8.36 7.75
CA ASP A 205 7.96 8.45 6.95
C ASP A 205 7.75 9.80 6.27
N LYS A 206 8.12 10.90 6.94
CA LYS A 206 7.97 12.27 6.41
C LYS A 206 8.83 12.56 5.18
N LYS A 207 9.89 11.77 4.95
CA LYS A 207 10.88 11.96 3.88
C LYS A 207 10.80 10.88 2.81
N ILE A 208 9.86 9.94 2.90
CA ILE A 208 9.79 8.75 2.06
C ILE A 208 9.74 9.05 0.54
N PHE A 209 9.15 10.17 0.15
CA PHE A 209 9.11 10.66 -1.24
C PHE A 209 10.22 11.68 -1.54
N GLY A 210 11.17 11.92 -0.62
CA GLY A 210 12.20 12.95 -0.70
C GLY A 210 13.43 12.58 -1.52
N PHE A 211 13.29 11.80 -2.58
CA PHE A 211 14.39 11.39 -3.45
C PHE A 211 14.11 11.73 -4.92
N ARG A 212 15.18 11.75 -5.73
CA ARG A 212 15.09 11.88 -7.19
C ARG A 212 15.66 10.62 -7.83
N ILE A 213 15.03 10.17 -8.89
CA ILE A 213 15.41 8.96 -9.60
C ILE A 213 15.30 9.19 -11.12
N SER A 214 16.24 8.63 -11.89
CA SER A 214 16.17 8.66 -13.35
C SER A 214 15.09 7.68 -13.84
N VAL A 215 14.57 7.90 -15.05
CA VAL A 215 13.56 7.03 -15.68
C VAL A 215 14.07 5.57 -15.77
N GLY A 216 15.34 5.39 -16.14
CA GLY A 216 15.93 4.05 -16.26
C GLY A 216 16.09 3.33 -14.92
N SER A 217 16.52 4.05 -13.87
CA SER A 217 16.61 3.50 -12.52
C SER A 217 15.22 3.25 -11.92
N LEU A 218 14.23 4.09 -12.21
CA LEU A 218 12.85 3.90 -11.77
C LEU A 218 12.24 2.61 -12.34
N ALA A 219 12.47 2.32 -13.62
CA ALA A 219 12.00 1.08 -14.23
C ALA A 219 12.56 -0.17 -13.50
N LYS A 220 13.87 -0.15 -13.17
CA LYS A 220 14.50 -1.23 -12.41
C LYS A 220 13.96 -1.33 -10.98
N LEU A 221 13.84 -0.20 -10.29
CA LEU A 221 13.28 -0.13 -8.95
C LEU A 221 11.85 -0.67 -8.90
N SER A 222 10.99 -0.21 -9.82
CA SER A 222 9.58 -0.62 -9.88
C SER A 222 9.45 -2.13 -10.11
N THR A 223 10.25 -2.69 -11.03
CA THR A 223 10.27 -4.14 -11.28
C THR A 223 10.75 -4.92 -10.06
N ALA A 224 11.84 -4.48 -9.42
CA ALA A 224 12.39 -5.16 -8.25
C ALA A 224 11.45 -5.08 -7.05
N ALA A 225 10.82 -3.92 -6.81
CA ALA A 225 9.83 -3.72 -5.75
C ALA A 225 8.62 -4.63 -5.93
N GLU A 226 8.07 -4.67 -7.14
CA GLU A 226 6.95 -5.53 -7.50
C GLU A 226 7.27 -7.02 -7.29
N GLN A 227 8.40 -7.48 -7.82
CA GLN A 227 8.83 -8.87 -7.64
C GLN A 227 9.00 -9.22 -6.16
N TYR A 228 9.61 -8.32 -5.40
CA TYR A 228 9.80 -8.50 -3.97
C TYR A 228 8.45 -8.61 -3.24
N ALA A 229 7.56 -7.65 -3.46
CA ALA A 229 6.25 -7.63 -2.82
C ALA A 229 5.40 -8.87 -3.16
N LEU A 230 5.34 -9.23 -4.46
CA LEU A 230 4.55 -10.39 -4.89
C LEU A 230 5.09 -11.72 -4.38
N THR A 231 6.41 -11.84 -4.15
CA THR A 231 7.02 -13.05 -3.61
C THR A 231 6.62 -13.32 -2.15
N HIS A 232 6.31 -12.26 -1.38
CA HIS A 232 5.96 -12.38 0.03
C HIS A 232 4.44 -12.35 0.30
N LEU A 233 3.62 -12.32 -0.73
CA LEU A 233 2.17 -12.42 -0.60
C LEU A 233 1.71 -13.87 -0.62
N ASP A 234 0.91 -14.27 0.37
CA ASP A 234 0.33 -15.62 0.46
C ASP A 234 -0.63 -15.93 -0.70
N LYS A 235 -1.26 -14.91 -1.27
CA LYS A 235 -2.26 -15.03 -2.33
C LYS A 235 -2.09 -13.96 -3.39
N PRO A 236 -2.36 -14.28 -4.66
CA PRO A 236 -2.34 -13.29 -5.73
C PRO A 236 -3.42 -12.23 -5.49
N LEU A 237 -3.07 -10.96 -5.79
CA LEU A 237 -4.00 -9.84 -5.74
C LEU A 237 -4.81 -9.78 -7.04
N LYS A 238 -6.13 -9.69 -6.93
CA LYS A 238 -7.04 -9.64 -8.09
C LYS A 238 -6.89 -8.37 -8.91
N SER A 239 -6.54 -7.26 -8.26
CA SER A 239 -6.30 -5.96 -8.91
C SER A 239 -4.98 -5.88 -9.65
N TYR A 240 -4.04 -6.81 -9.40
CA TYR A 240 -2.70 -6.76 -9.96
C TYR A 240 -2.67 -6.89 -11.49
N ASP A 241 -3.37 -7.87 -12.06
CA ASP A 241 -3.35 -8.10 -13.51
C ASP A 241 -3.90 -6.90 -14.28
N PHE A 242 -4.94 -6.26 -13.74
CA PHE A 242 -5.50 -5.05 -14.33
C PHE A 242 -4.52 -3.87 -14.21
N LEU A 243 -3.94 -3.65 -13.04
CA LEU A 243 -2.94 -2.60 -12.85
C LEU A 243 -1.77 -2.76 -13.83
N ARG A 244 -1.22 -3.97 -13.95
CA ARG A 244 -0.10 -4.28 -14.84
C ARG A 244 -0.41 -4.01 -16.32
N SER A 245 -1.67 -4.16 -16.73
CA SER A 245 -2.09 -3.88 -18.11
C SER A 245 -2.14 -2.38 -18.43
N ILE A 246 -2.24 -1.52 -17.40
CA ILE A 246 -2.44 -0.07 -17.55
C ILE A 246 -1.20 0.71 -17.13
N LEU A 247 -0.49 0.26 -16.11
CA LEU A 247 0.72 0.88 -15.57
C LEU A 247 1.88 -0.13 -15.64
N PRO A 248 2.49 -0.31 -16.84
CA PRO A 248 3.56 -1.28 -17.06
C PRO A 248 4.90 -0.88 -16.41
#